data_ab7117607e8ab0859d4e772c0c6e77c5
#
_entry.id   ab7117607e8ab0859d4e772c0c6e77c5
#
_cell.length_a   1.000
_cell.length_b   1.000
_cell.length_c   1.000
_cell.angle_alpha   90.00
_cell.angle_beta   90.00
_cell.angle_gamma   90.00
#
_symmetry.space_group_name_H-M   'P 1'
#
loop_
_entity.id
_entity.type
_entity.pdbx_description
1 polymer ?
#
loop_
_entity_poly.entity_id
_entity_poly.type
_entity_poly.pdbx_seq_one_letter_code
_entity_poly.pdbx_strand_id
1 'polypeptide(L)'
;MAELNTTIVNNEERAYVLGWITLVGEKAPDALKHREADWIKNTIGEYTSLKEASDRLKIKEMPVWLKMAPALGWAFVRGYFDHHGQISEADTTPSCKLYGSTDMLGSIADFTGIPVIRIGFGVNTDKKVKPVLLFKGTNAIDFLGNMYDKSRIFWAKRRSQYFDLLSADTNRVPHVYFSKTLENAVTPSKAHPSDVGYDLTLITEFKKVNSVTTLYDTGIKVRPDNGFYIEIVPRSSIVKSGYMLTNSMGIIDASYQGNLYVALTKVDPDAAPIELPCKIVQMIIRKQYHGIFVESGPDADSARGQGGFGSSGN
;
A
#
# COMPACT_ATOMS: atom_id res chain seq x y z
N MET A 1 16.11 11.20 -33.12
CA MET A 1 15.83 10.92 -31.68
C MET A 1 15.03 9.63 -31.61
N ALA A 2 15.47 8.66 -30.81
CA ALA A 2 14.65 7.46 -30.57
C ALA A 2 13.35 7.87 -29.89
N GLU A 3 12.23 7.43 -30.43
CA GLU A 3 10.91 7.70 -29.85
C GLU A 3 10.79 6.93 -28.53
N LEU A 4 10.48 7.63 -27.43
CA LEU A 4 10.25 6.98 -26.14
C LEU A 4 9.05 6.01 -26.25
N ASN A 5 9.28 4.75 -25.92
CA ASN A 5 8.26 3.71 -25.98
C ASN A 5 8.51 2.63 -24.91
N THR A 6 7.66 1.60 -24.88
CA THR A 6 7.75 0.48 -23.94
C THR A 6 9.03 -0.35 -24.07
N THR A 7 9.76 -0.26 -25.17
CA THR A 7 11.03 -0.97 -25.34
C THR A 7 12.15 -0.27 -24.56
N ILE A 8 12.11 1.06 -24.49
CA ILE A 8 13.11 1.88 -23.81
C ILE A 8 12.78 2.00 -22.33
N VAL A 9 11.49 2.26 -22.00
CA VAL A 9 11.00 2.37 -20.61
C VAL A 9 10.20 1.11 -20.27
N ASN A 10 10.91 0.04 -20.02
CA ASN A 10 10.38 -1.31 -19.87
C ASN A 10 10.31 -1.81 -18.42
N ASN A 11 10.70 -1.00 -17.45
CA ASN A 11 10.64 -1.32 -16.03
C ASN A 11 10.22 -0.11 -15.19
N GLU A 12 9.81 -0.36 -13.94
CA GLU A 12 9.32 0.68 -13.03
C GLU A 12 10.39 1.73 -12.69
N GLU A 13 11.67 1.34 -12.65
CA GLU A 13 12.77 2.26 -12.35
C GLU A 13 12.90 3.33 -13.43
N ARG A 14 12.92 2.94 -14.69
CA ARG A 14 12.96 3.87 -15.82
C ARG A 14 11.73 4.75 -15.92
N ALA A 15 10.54 4.17 -15.66
CA ALA A 15 9.30 4.93 -15.63
C ALA A 15 9.31 5.97 -14.49
N TYR A 16 9.81 5.61 -13.31
CA TYR A 16 9.99 6.51 -12.18
C TYR A 16 10.94 7.66 -12.51
N VAL A 17 12.13 7.34 -13.06
CA VAL A 17 13.11 8.36 -13.46
C VAL A 17 12.54 9.28 -14.52
N LEU A 18 11.81 8.74 -15.51
CA LEU A 18 11.15 9.55 -16.53
C LEU A 18 10.15 10.55 -15.93
N GLY A 19 9.32 10.08 -14.98
CA GLY A 19 8.40 10.96 -14.24
C GLY A 19 9.14 12.04 -13.46
N TRP A 20 10.21 11.67 -12.78
CA TRP A 20 11.02 12.61 -12.01
C TRP A 20 11.64 13.73 -12.85
N ILE A 21 12.24 13.40 -13.99
CA ILE A 21 12.91 14.38 -14.86
C ILE A 21 11.95 15.20 -15.71
N THR A 22 10.67 14.83 -15.75
CA THR A 22 9.66 15.56 -16.52
C THR A 22 9.39 16.91 -15.84
N LEU A 23 9.58 18.01 -16.57
CA LEU A 23 9.43 19.40 -16.12
C LEU A 23 10.33 19.80 -14.95
N VAL A 24 11.50 19.18 -14.82
CA VAL A 24 12.44 19.44 -13.73
C VAL A 24 13.03 20.84 -13.78
N GLY A 25 13.11 21.48 -12.58
CA GLY A 25 14.04 22.58 -12.30
C GLY A 25 15.46 22.09 -11.97
N GLU A 26 16.34 22.98 -11.52
CA GLU A 26 17.80 22.74 -11.41
C GLU A 26 18.27 21.76 -10.31
N LYS A 27 17.40 21.25 -9.43
CA LYS A 27 17.80 20.42 -8.26
C LYS A 27 17.21 19.03 -8.31
N ALA A 28 18.08 18.02 -8.48
CA ALA A 28 17.74 16.61 -8.28
C ALA A 28 18.40 16.03 -7.01
N PRO A 29 17.76 15.08 -6.30
CA PRO A 29 18.40 14.37 -5.21
C PRO A 29 19.59 13.54 -5.69
N ASP A 30 20.61 13.41 -4.85
CA ASP A 30 21.83 12.66 -5.18
C ASP A 30 21.59 11.18 -5.51
N ALA A 31 20.53 10.59 -4.99
CA ALA A 31 20.13 9.19 -5.27
C ALA A 31 19.81 8.92 -6.76
N LEU A 32 19.40 9.93 -7.53
CA LEU A 32 19.12 9.78 -8.96
C LEU A 32 20.35 9.95 -9.84
N LYS A 33 21.42 10.56 -9.31
CA LYS A 33 22.62 10.86 -10.09
C LYS A 33 23.41 9.61 -10.52
N HIS A 34 23.21 8.46 -9.87
CA HIS A 34 24.07 7.29 -10.03
C HIS A 34 23.40 6.06 -10.68
N ARG A 35 22.09 5.98 -10.80
CA ARG A 35 21.45 4.71 -11.20
C ARG A 35 20.98 4.61 -12.65
N GLU A 36 20.64 5.70 -13.33
CA GLU A 36 19.95 5.63 -14.62
C GLU A 36 20.45 6.65 -15.67
N ALA A 37 21.60 7.30 -15.46
CA ALA A 37 22.14 8.27 -16.40
C ALA A 37 22.37 7.69 -17.82
N ASP A 38 22.78 6.42 -17.90
CA ASP A 38 23.19 5.81 -19.14
C ASP A 38 22.03 5.58 -20.11
N TRP A 39 20.85 5.12 -19.66
CA TRP A 39 19.73 4.94 -20.57
C TRP A 39 19.16 6.27 -21.08
N ILE A 40 19.19 7.33 -20.26
CA ILE A 40 18.79 8.67 -20.66
C ILE A 40 19.76 9.21 -21.70
N LYS A 41 21.07 9.09 -21.46
CA LYS A 41 22.13 9.49 -22.41
C LYS A 41 22.01 8.73 -23.73
N ASN A 42 21.76 7.43 -23.67
CA ASN A 42 21.56 6.61 -24.88
C ASN A 42 20.31 7.03 -25.67
N THR A 43 19.31 7.61 -25.00
CA THR A 43 18.05 8.03 -25.63
C THR A 43 18.13 9.43 -26.23
N ILE A 44 18.73 10.40 -25.51
CA ILE A 44 18.72 11.82 -25.88
C ILE A 44 20.11 12.40 -26.14
N GLY A 45 21.17 11.61 -26.02
CA GLY A 45 22.57 12.04 -26.10
C GLY A 45 23.08 12.67 -24.80
N GLU A 46 24.35 13.05 -24.79
CA GLU A 46 24.97 13.70 -23.64
C GLU A 46 24.24 15.01 -23.27
N TYR A 47 24.07 15.24 -21.98
CA TYR A 47 23.46 16.45 -21.43
C TYR A 47 24.26 16.96 -20.21
N THR A 48 24.19 18.26 -19.97
CA THR A 48 24.95 18.92 -18.90
C THR A 48 24.14 19.08 -17.61
N SER A 49 22.80 19.03 -17.71
CA SER A 49 21.88 19.16 -16.59
C SER A 49 20.59 18.37 -16.79
N LEU A 50 19.92 18.01 -15.72
CA LEU A 50 18.61 17.36 -15.79
C LEU A 50 17.55 18.25 -16.44
N LYS A 51 17.71 19.58 -16.32
CA LYS A 51 16.84 20.51 -17.04
C LYS A 51 17.00 20.36 -18.55
N GLU A 52 18.23 20.28 -19.03
CA GLU A 52 18.49 20.03 -20.46
C GLU A 52 17.92 18.68 -20.91
N ALA A 53 18.07 17.63 -20.10
CA ALA A 53 17.46 16.31 -20.38
C ALA A 53 15.93 16.42 -20.46
N SER A 54 15.29 17.11 -19.53
CA SER A 54 13.85 17.36 -19.54
C SER A 54 13.40 18.11 -20.80
N ASP A 55 14.11 19.18 -21.15
CA ASP A 55 13.80 20.01 -22.33
C ASP A 55 13.94 19.22 -23.63
N ARG A 56 14.92 18.31 -23.72
CA ARG A 56 15.12 17.41 -24.87
C ARG A 56 14.05 16.32 -24.99
N LEU A 57 13.58 15.79 -23.86
CA LEU A 57 12.53 14.76 -23.80
C LEU A 57 11.16 15.31 -24.24
N LYS A 58 10.91 16.61 -24.02
CA LYS A 58 9.69 17.33 -24.45
C LYS A 58 8.38 16.69 -24.00
N ILE A 59 8.38 16.05 -22.82
CA ILE A 59 7.19 15.40 -22.26
C ILE A 59 6.26 16.46 -21.69
N LYS A 60 5.13 16.72 -22.36
CA LYS A 60 4.13 17.70 -21.96
C LYS A 60 2.98 17.09 -21.17
N GLU A 61 2.69 15.83 -21.43
CA GLU A 61 1.64 15.04 -20.80
C GLU A 61 2.14 13.61 -20.55
N MET A 62 1.41 12.85 -19.72
CA MET A 62 1.75 11.44 -19.47
C MET A 62 1.62 10.63 -20.76
N PRO A 63 2.68 9.95 -21.22
CA PRO A 63 2.63 9.17 -22.45
C PRO A 63 1.54 8.10 -22.45
N VAL A 64 0.80 7.98 -23.55
CA VAL A 64 -0.33 7.05 -23.68
C VAL A 64 0.06 5.60 -23.40
N TRP A 65 1.23 5.18 -23.86
CA TRP A 65 1.73 3.81 -23.66
C TRP A 65 2.01 3.50 -22.17
N LEU A 66 2.31 4.50 -21.30
CA LEU A 66 2.37 4.33 -19.85
C LEU A 66 0.98 4.13 -19.23
N LYS A 67 -0.05 4.79 -19.78
CA LYS A 67 -1.42 4.60 -19.32
C LYS A 67 -1.92 3.17 -19.57
N MET A 68 -1.41 2.51 -20.59
CA MET A 68 -1.75 1.11 -20.93
C MET A 68 -1.00 0.08 -20.10
N ALA A 69 0.01 0.49 -19.31
CA ALA A 69 0.82 -0.36 -18.45
C ALA A 69 0.74 0.15 -16.99
N PRO A 70 -0.27 -0.24 -16.21
CA PRO A 70 -0.56 0.38 -14.91
C PRO A 70 0.62 0.47 -13.94
N ALA A 71 1.45 -0.57 -13.85
CA ALA A 71 2.63 -0.57 -12.98
C ALA A 71 3.64 0.51 -13.39
N LEU A 72 3.92 0.65 -14.70
CA LEU A 72 4.81 1.68 -15.24
C LEU A 72 4.17 3.08 -15.11
N GLY A 73 2.86 3.17 -15.34
CA GLY A 73 2.12 4.41 -15.17
C GLY A 73 2.20 4.95 -13.75
N TRP A 74 1.97 4.12 -12.75
CA TRP A 74 2.10 4.50 -11.35
C TRP A 74 3.54 4.83 -10.95
N ALA A 75 4.52 4.12 -11.51
CA ALA A 75 5.93 4.46 -11.29
C ALA A 75 6.27 5.85 -11.86
N PHE A 76 5.78 6.19 -13.06
CA PHE A 76 5.91 7.54 -13.63
C PHE A 76 5.24 8.60 -12.74
N VAL A 77 3.98 8.38 -12.34
CA VAL A 77 3.25 9.32 -11.48
C VAL A 77 3.97 9.54 -10.16
N ARG A 78 4.52 8.47 -9.56
CA ARG A 78 5.32 8.55 -8.33
C ARG A 78 6.59 9.40 -8.52
N GLY A 79 7.36 9.16 -9.59
CA GLY A 79 8.53 9.98 -9.90
C GLY A 79 8.17 11.45 -10.08
N TYR A 80 7.11 11.73 -10.81
CA TYR A 80 6.61 13.07 -11.02
C TYR A 80 6.13 13.72 -9.69
N PHE A 81 5.40 12.96 -8.86
CA PHE A 81 4.93 13.43 -7.57
C PHE A 81 6.08 13.68 -6.57
N ASP A 82 7.08 12.82 -6.52
CA ASP A 82 8.23 12.99 -5.64
C ASP A 82 8.93 14.32 -5.88
N HIS A 83 8.94 14.79 -7.13
CA HIS A 83 9.50 16.08 -7.50
C HIS A 83 8.50 17.25 -7.36
N HIS A 84 7.28 17.09 -7.86
CA HIS A 84 6.28 18.16 -7.99
C HIS A 84 5.14 18.10 -6.98
N GLY A 85 5.10 17.04 -6.14
CA GLY A 85 4.04 16.82 -5.18
C GLY A 85 4.29 17.50 -3.84
N GLN A 86 3.21 17.65 -3.09
CA GLN A 86 3.23 18.10 -1.70
C GLN A 86 2.18 17.30 -0.93
N ILE A 87 2.57 16.77 0.23
CA ILE A 87 1.67 16.12 1.19
C ILE A 87 1.45 17.11 2.32
N SER A 88 0.19 17.30 2.75
CA SER A 88 -0.13 18.14 3.90
C SER A 88 0.40 17.52 5.18
N GLU A 89 0.82 18.33 6.11
CA GLU A 89 1.02 17.94 7.50
C GLU A 89 -0.31 17.57 8.15
N ALA A 90 -0.26 16.65 9.10
CA ALA A 90 -1.37 15.78 9.49
C ALA A 90 -2.39 16.41 10.47
N ASP A 91 -2.85 17.63 10.25
CA ASP A 91 -3.68 18.27 11.29
C ASP A 91 -5.18 17.96 11.25
N THR A 92 -5.79 17.63 10.12
CA THR A 92 -7.24 17.37 10.11
C THR A 92 -7.71 16.40 9.05
N THR A 93 -7.54 16.74 7.79
CA THR A 93 -7.98 15.89 6.67
C THR A 93 -6.80 15.58 5.76
N PRO A 94 -6.49 14.29 5.55
CA PRO A 94 -5.45 13.89 4.59
C PRO A 94 -5.59 14.65 3.29
N SER A 95 -4.52 15.27 2.83
CA SER A 95 -4.54 15.91 1.51
C SER A 95 -3.16 15.87 0.85
N CYS A 96 -3.17 15.83 -0.48
CA CYS A 96 -1.95 16.02 -1.25
C CYS A 96 -2.22 16.86 -2.50
N LYS A 97 -1.19 17.55 -2.94
CA LYS A 97 -1.21 18.44 -4.10
C LYS A 97 -0.17 17.97 -5.10
N LEU A 98 -0.52 18.02 -6.38
CA LEU A 98 0.39 17.76 -7.49
C LEU A 98 0.41 18.99 -8.39
N TYR A 99 1.56 19.59 -8.56
CA TYR A 99 1.75 20.79 -9.39
C TYR A 99 2.30 20.41 -10.76
N GLY A 100 1.88 21.15 -11.81
CA GLY A 100 2.39 20.89 -13.16
C GLY A 100 1.76 21.75 -14.23
N SER A 101 1.93 21.37 -15.50
CA SER A 101 1.15 21.93 -16.61
C SER A 101 -0.26 21.35 -16.61
N THR A 102 -1.22 22.09 -17.17
CA THR A 102 -2.61 21.63 -17.29
C THR A 102 -2.70 20.28 -18.02
N ASP A 103 -1.94 20.11 -19.09
CA ASP A 103 -1.95 18.89 -19.91
C ASP A 103 -1.42 17.67 -19.12
N MET A 104 -0.30 17.84 -18.39
CA MET A 104 0.25 16.79 -17.55
C MET A 104 -0.71 16.42 -16.43
N LEU A 105 -1.26 17.39 -15.73
CA LEU A 105 -2.18 17.16 -14.63
C LEU A 105 -3.48 16.51 -15.10
N GLY A 106 -4.02 16.95 -16.23
CA GLY A 106 -5.20 16.33 -16.85
C GLY A 106 -4.92 14.86 -17.20
N SER A 107 -3.79 14.59 -17.86
CA SER A 107 -3.43 13.23 -18.27
C SER A 107 -3.16 12.28 -17.10
N ILE A 108 -2.63 12.79 -15.97
CA ILE A 108 -2.47 12.02 -14.73
C ILE A 108 -3.83 11.76 -14.07
N ALA A 109 -4.71 12.76 -14.01
CA ALA A 109 -6.05 12.59 -13.45
C ALA A 109 -6.84 11.52 -14.21
N ASP A 110 -6.81 11.56 -15.54
CA ASP A 110 -7.44 10.54 -16.40
C ASP A 110 -6.86 9.13 -16.16
N PHE A 111 -5.55 9.03 -16.03
CA PHE A 111 -4.88 7.74 -15.77
C PHE A 111 -5.27 7.15 -14.41
N THR A 112 -5.27 7.98 -13.37
CA THR A 112 -5.51 7.49 -12.00
C THR A 112 -6.97 7.14 -11.77
N GLY A 113 -7.91 7.79 -12.44
CA GLY A 113 -9.35 7.64 -12.23
C GLY A 113 -9.81 8.03 -10.81
N ILE A 114 -8.92 8.56 -9.97
CA ILE A 114 -9.23 8.95 -8.60
C ILE A 114 -9.87 10.35 -8.62
N PRO A 115 -11.04 10.52 -7.99
CA PRO A 115 -11.71 11.82 -7.98
C PRO A 115 -10.83 12.92 -7.38
N VAL A 116 -10.65 14.00 -8.12
CA VAL A 116 -9.96 15.22 -7.67
C VAL A 116 -10.96 16.24 -7.16
N ILE A 117 -10.63 16.95 -6.09
CA ILE A 117 -11.52 17.98 -5.55
C ILE A 117 -11.42 19.26 -6.38
N ARG A 118 -10.22 19.55 -6.91
CA ARG A 118 -9.99 20.78 -7.66
C ARG A 118 -8.84 20.63 -8.64
N ILE A 119 -9.09 20.96 -9.90
CA ILE A 119 -8.08 21.41 -10.86
C ILE A 119 -8.13 22.94 -10.79
N GLY A 120 -7.05 23.57 -10.34
CA GLY A 120 -7.02 25.03 -10.14
C GLY A 120 -5.60 25.56 -10.08
N PHE A 121 -5.42 26.73 -9.49
CA PHE A 121 -4.10 27.31 -9.29
C PHE A 121 -3.74 27.31 -7.81
N GLY A 122 -2.50 27.01 -7.50
CA GLY A 122 -1.96 27.00 -6.14
C GLY A 122 -0.53 27.51 -6.10
N VAL A 123 -0.10 27.94 -4.91
CA VAL A 123 1.28 28.37 -4.68
C VAL A 123 2.11 27.15 -4.31
N ASN A 124 3.14 26.84 -5.11
CA ASN A 124 4.06 25.74 -4.83
C ASN A 124 5.14 26.13 -3.79
N THR A 125 6.04 25.20 -3.47
CA THR A 125 7.14 25.42 -2.52
C THR A 125 8.08 26.56 -2.93
N ASP A 126 8.21 26.87 -4.21
CA ASP A 126 9.02 27.98 -4.74
C ASP A 126 8.26 29.31 -4.78
N LYS A 127 7.11 29.39 -4.12
CA LYS A 127 6.20 30.57 -4.07
C LYS A 127 5.67 31.00 -5.44
N LYS A 128 5.66 30.09 -6.44
CA LYS A 128 5.11 30.34 -7.77
C LYS A 128 3.69 29.79 -7.86
N VAL A 129 2.80 30.55 -8.51
CA VAL A 129 1.44 30.11 -8.84
C VAL A 129 1.51 29.15 -10.02
N LYS A 130 1.02 27.94 -9.83
CA LYS A 130 0.99 26.89 -10.87
C LYS A 130 -0.35 26.16 -10.85
N PRO A 131 -0.75 25.53 -11.97
CA PRO A 131 -1.86 24.59 -11.96
C PRO A 131 -1.59 23.47 -10.93
N VAL A 132 -2.66 23.02 -10.29
CA VAL A 132 -2.59 22.03 -9.20
C VAL A 132 -3.76 21.06 -9.25
N LEU A 133 -3.49 19.76 -9.06
CA LEU A 133 -4.48 18.77 -8.64
C LEU A 133 -4.47 18.69 -7.11
N LEU A 134 -5.66 18.72 -6.51
CA LEU A 134 -5.84 18.55 -5.08
C LEU A 134 -6.67 17.30 -4.81
N PHE A 135 -6.07 16.37 -4.09
CA PHE A 135 -6.75 15.21 -3.51
C PHE A 135 -6.95 15.43 -2.02
N LYS A 136 -8.12 15.00 -1.47
CA LYS A 136 -8.42 15.09 -0.03
C LYS A 136 -9.07 13.81 0.48
N GLY A 137 -8.95 13.60 1.80
CA GLY A 137 -9.55 12.46 2.50
C GLY A 137 -9.08 11.13 1.92
N THR A 138 -10.00 10.21 1.73
CA THR A 138 -9.76 8.88 1.17
C THR A 138 -9.06 8.95 -0.18
N ASN A 139 -9.45 9.88 -1.06
CA ASN A 139 -8.84 10.02 -2.38
C ASN A 139 -7.34 10.38 -2.30
N ALA A 140 -6.93 11.18 -1.31
CA ALA A 140 -5.50 11.45 -1.08
C ALA A 140 -4.75 10.20 -0.63
N ILE A 141 -5.35 9.43 0.28
CA ILE A 141 -4.78 8.17 0.75
C ILE A 141 -4.66 7.16 -0.39
N ASP A 142 -5.71 7.01 -1.21
CA ASP A 142 -5.71 6.07 -2.34
C ASP A 142 -4.67 6.47 -3.40
N PHE A 143 -4.57 7.77 -3.69
CA PHE A 143 -3.56 8.28 -4.63
C PHE A 143 -2.14 8.01 -4.13
N LEU A 144 -1.84 8.32 -2.87
CA LEU A 144 -0.53 8.08 -2.26
C LEU A 144 -0.24 6.59 -2.09
N GLY A 145 -1.23 5.79 -1.71
CA GLY A 145 -1.10 4.34 -1.55
C GLY A 145 -0.74 3.63 -2.86
N ASN A 146 -1.40 3.98 -3.96
CA ASN A 146 -1.04 3.43 -5.27
C ASN A 146 0.41 3.74 -5.67
N MET A 147 0.97 4.85 -5.18
CA MET A 147 2.36 5.20 -5.44
C MET A 147 3.34 4.49 -4.49
N TYR A 148 3.03 4.38 -3.19
CA TYR A 148 4.04 4.06 -2.18
C TYR A 148 3.93 2.68 -1.53
N ASP A 149 2.75 2.06 -1.45
CA ASP A 149 2.55 0.82 -0.68
C ASP A 149 3.37 -0.36 -1.22
N LYS A 150 3.43 -0.53 -2.53
CA LYS A 150 4.10 -1.68 -3.17
C LYS A 150 5.42 -1.31 -3.84
N SER A 151 5.82 -0.06 -3.75
CA SER A 151 6.96 0.45 -4.48
C SER A 151 8.28 0.17 -3.76
N ARG A 152 9.30 -0.21 -4.53
CA ARG A 152 10.69 -0.32 -4.08
C ARG A 152 11.51 0.94 -4.39
N ILE A 153 11.02 1.81 -5.26
CA ILE A 153 11.72 3.01 -5.74
C ILE A 153 10.88 4.23 -5.40
N PHE A 154 11.37 5.07 -4.54
CA PHE A 154 10.68 6.25 -4.02
C PHE A 154 11.66 7.21 -3.35
N TRP A 155 11.24 8.46 -3.17
CA TRP A 155 11.93 9.37 -2.28
C TRP A 155 11.51 9.12 -0.82
N ALA A 156 12.47 8.69 0.02
CA ALA A 156 12.21 8.27 1.40
C ALA A 156 11.41 9.31 2.22
N LYS A 157 11.70 10.60 2.06
CA LYS A 157 10.97 11.68 2.72
C LYS A 157 9.47 11.69 2.37
N ARG A 158 9.11 11.46 1.10
CA ARG A 158 7.70 11.46 0.67
C ARG A 158 6.96 10.25 1.19
N ARG A 159 7.61 9.10 1.17
CA ARG A 159 7.03 7.88 1.72
C ARG A 159 6.82 8.00 3.23
N SER A 160 7.78 8.59 3.98
CA SER A 160 7.60 8.87 5.41
C SER A 160 6.40 9.78 5.65
N GLN A 161 6.30 10.90 4.93
CA GLN A 161 5.14 11.81 5.05
C GLN A 161 3.80 11.12 4.78
N TYR A 162 3.77 10.18 3.83
CA TYR A 162 2.56 9.38 3.59
C TYR A 162 2.22 8.47 4.78
N PHE A 163 3.21 7.81 5.37
CA PHE A 163 2.99 6.98 6.55
C PHE A 163 2.59 7.78 7.79
N ASP A 164 3.17 8.96 7.98
CA ASP A 164 2.75 9.90 9.02
C ASP A 164 1.27 10.29 8.86
N LEU A 165 0.86 10.56 7.62
CA LEU A 165 -0.51 10.89 7.29
C LEU A 165 -1.48 9.73 7.59
N LEU A 166 -1.11 8.49 7.24
CA LEU A 166 -1.89 7.29 7.59
C LEU A 166 -2.04 7.11 9.10
N SER A 167 -0.96 7.39 9.84
CA SER A 167 -0.93 7.23 11.30
C SER A 167 -1.75 8.29 12.03
N ALA A 168 -1.83 9.50 11.50
CA ALA A 168 -2.56 10.62 12.10
C ALA A 168 -4.08 10.52 11.93
N ASP A 169 -4.58 9.86 10.90
CA ASP A 169 -6.02 9.73 10.66
C ASP A 169 -6.66 8.68 11.57
N THR A 170 -7.00 9.10 12.81
CA THR A 170 -7.61 8.23 13.82
C THR A 170 -9.10 7.99 13.61
N ASN A 171 -9.78 8.82 12.82
CA ASN A 171 -11.24 8.80 12.65
C ASN A 171 -11.71 8.14 11.36
N ARG A 172 -10.80 7.62 10.55
CA ARG A 172 -11.15 6.99 9.28
C ARG A 172 -11.86 5.66 9.51
N VAL A 173 -13.08 5.54 8.99
CA VAL A 173 -13.79 4.25 8.87
C VAL A 173 -13.27 3.55 7.62
N PRO A 174 -12.56 2.41 7.75
CA PRO A 174 -12.02 1.71 6.59
C PRO A 174 -13.12 1.00 5.79
N HIS A 175 -12.98 1.00 4.48
CA HIS A 175 -13.69 0.05 3.64
C HIS A 175 -12.87 -1.24 3.54
N VAL A 176 -13.58 -2.37 3.48
CA VAL A 176 -13.01 -3.66 3.13
C VAL A 176 -13.75 -4.18 1.91
N TYR A 177 -13.09 -4.09 0.77
CA TYR A 177 -13.59 -4.67 -0.46
C TYR A 177 -13.43 -6.18 -0.40
N PHE A 178 -14.42 -6.91 -0.84
CA PHE A 178 -14.35 -8.37 -0.87
C PHE A 178 -14.93 -8.94 -2.17
N SER A 179 -14.50 -10.14 -2.51
CA SER A 179 -15.10 -10.94 -3.56
C SER A 179 -15.28 -12.38 -3.11
N LYS A 180 -16.31 -13.03 -3.65
CA LYS A 180 -16.56 -14.46 -3.47
C LYS A 180 -15.91 -15.24 -4.61
N THR A 181 -15.18 -16.29 -4.27
CA THR A 181 -14.53 -17.19 -5.24
C THR A 181 -15.18 -18.56 -5.29
N LEU A 182 -16.08 -18.84 -4.33
CA LEU A 182 -16.94 -20.01 -4.29
C LEU A 182 -18.40 -19.55 -4.26
N GLU A 183 -19.28 -20.24 -4.94
CA GLU A 183 -20.72 -19.91 -5.04
C GLU A 183 -21.39 -19.87 -3.66
N ASN A 184 -21.04 -20.83 -2.81
CA ASN A 184 -21.56 -20.96 -1.44
C ASN A 184 -20.78 -20.16 -0.39
N ALA A 185 -19.81 -19.32 -0.79
CA ALA A 185 -19.09 -18.47 0.13
C ALA A 185 -20.02 -17.50 0.86
N VAL A 186 -19.80 -17.34 2.16
CA VAL A 186 -20.62 -16.50 3.04
C VAL A 186 -19.95 -15.15 3.24
N THR A 187 -20.69 -14.06 3.01
CA THR A 187 -20.20 -12.70 3.30
C THR A 187 -19.88 -12.57 4.79
N PRO A 188 -18.67 -12.10 5.16
CA PRO A 188 -18.33 -11.85 6.55
C PRO A 188 -19.32 -10.87 7.21
N SER A 189 -19.79 -11.19 8.40
CA SER A 189 -20.82 -10.39 9.09
C SER A 189 -20.64 -10.42 10.59
N LYS A 190 -21.17 -9.42 11.28
CA LYS A 190 -21.28 -9.37 12.74
C LYS A 190 -22.65 -9.88 13.16
N ALA A 191 -22.71 -10.62 14.27
CA ALA A 191 -23.99 -11.00 14.87
C ALA A 191 -24.66 -9.79 15.54
N HIS A 192 -23.86 -8.94 16.20
CA HIS A 192 -24.31 -7.71 16.83
C HIS A 192 -23.45 -6.52 16.40
N PRO A 193 -24.00 -5.31 16.27
CA PRO A 193 -23.22 -4.10 15.92
C PRO A 193 -22.03 -3.83 16.84
N SER A 194 -22.12 -4.23 18.11
CA SER A 194 -21.07 -4.08 19.12
C SER A 194 -19.94 -5.10 19.00
N ASP A 195 -20.09 -6.16 18.20
CA ASP A 195 -19.04 -7.16 18.05
C ASP A 195 -17.82 -6.53 17.37
N VAL A 196 -16.63 -6.91 17.83
CA VAL A 196 -15.37 -6.44 17.23
C VAL A 196 -15.10 -7.18 15.92
N GLY A 197 -15.26 -8.50 15.91
CA GLY A 197 -14.94 -9.36 14.78
C GLY A 197 -16.11 -9.59 13.83
N TYR A 198 -15.78 -9.80 12.57
CA TYR A 198 -16.69 -10.27 11.55
C TYR A 198 -16.54 -11.79 11.44
N ASP A 199 -17.61 -12.54 11.61
CA ASP A 199 -17.64 -14.00 11.45
C ASP A 199 -17.13 -14.39 10.05
N LEU A 200 -16.18 -15.29 10.01
CA LEU A 200 -15.63 -15.85 8.78
C LEU A 200 -16.01 -17.32 8.72
N THR A 201 -16.65 -17.72 7.62
CA THR A 201 -17.18 -19.08 7.46
C THR A 201 -16.21 -19.93 6.66
N LEU A 202 -15.79 -21.06 7.22
CA LEU A 202 -15.06 -22.11 6.49
C LEU A 202 -16.04 -22.87 5.61
N ILE A 203 -15.73 -23.00 4.32
CA ILE A 203 -16.63 -23.56 3.32
C ILE A 203 -16.20 -24.96 2.90
N THR A 204 -14.90 -25.17 2.69
CA THR A 204 -14.38 -26.44 2.21
C THR A 204 -12.98 -26.71 2.76
N GLU A 205 -12.62 -27.98 2.88
CA GLU A 205 -11.25 -28.39 3.10
C GLU A 205 -10.44 -28.12 1.83
N PHE A 206 -9.37 -27.35 1.95
CA PHE A 206 -8.49 -27.01 0.81
C PHE A 206 -7.31 -27.96 0.71
N LYS A 207 -6.59 -28.19 1.81
CA LYS A 207 -5.37 -28.99 1.80
C LYS A 207 -5.01 -29.52 3.19
N LYS A 208 -4.68 -30.81 3.31
CA LYS A 208 -4.00 -31.36 4.47
C LYS A 208 -2.52 -31.00 4.42
N VAL A 209 -2.04 -30.29 5.44
CA VAL A 209 -0.63 -29.88 5.57
C VAL A 209 0.18 -31.02 6.16
N ASN A 210 -0.38 -31.68 7.18
CA ASN A 210 0.18 -32.85 7.85
C ASN A 210 -0.96 -33.69 8.48
N SER A 211 -0.62 -34.67 9.31
CA SER A 211 -1.61 -35.57 9.94
C SER A 211 -2.60 -34.89 10.88
N VAL A 212 -2.27 -33.70 11.42
CA VAL A 212 -3.09 -32.98 12.39
C VAL A 212 -3.52 -31.58 11.94
N THR A 213 -2.93 -31.05 10.86
CA THR A 213 -3.17 -29.68 10.39
C THR A 213 -3.78 -29.68 8.99
N THR A 214 -4.90 -28.97 8.86
CA THR A 214 -5.63 -28.79 7.60
C THR A 214 -5.86 -27.31 7.32
N LEU A 215 -5.72 -26.91 6.06
CA LEU A 215 -6.13 -25.61 5.54
C LEU A 215 -7.59 -25.71 5.04
N TYR A 216 -8.39 -24.76 5.47
CA TYR A 216 -9.79 -24.60 5.04
C TYR A 216 -9.93 -23.33 4.22
N ASP A 217 -10.70 -23.40 3.13
CA ASP A 217 -11.01 -22.25 2.28
C ASP A 217 -12.31 -21.60 2.74
N THR A 218 -12.33 -20.29 2.82
CA THR A 218 -13.50 -19.49 3.11
C THR A 218 -14.24 -19.06 1.83
N GLY A 219 -13.62 -19.22 0.66
CA GLY A 219 -14.11 -18.70 -0.61
C GLY A 219 -14.18 -17.16 -0.67
N ILE A 220 -13.48 -16.46 0.22
CA ILE A 220 -13.48 -15.00 0.32
C ILE A 220 -12.08 -14.47 0.05
N LYS A 221 -12.00 -13.45 -0.80
CA LYS A 221 -10.85 -12.54 -0.93
C LYS A 221 -11.21 -11.21 -0.34
N VAL A 222 -10.24 -10.55 0.29
CA VAL A 222 -10.43 -9.22 0.87
C VAL A 222 -9.33 -8.26 0.45
N ARG A 223 -9.68 -6.97 0.41
CA ARG A 223 -8.75 -5.88 0.23
C ARG A 223 -9.20 -4.72 1.13
N PRO A 224 -8.59 -4.52 2.29
CA PRO A 224 -8.85 -3.33 3.10
C PRO A 224 -8.30 -2.08 2.43
N ASP A 225 -8.81 -0.93 2.82
CA ASP A 225 -8.22 0.37 2.46
C ASP A 225 -6.76 0.47 2.91
N ASN A 226 -5.96 1.28 2.21
CA ASN A 226 -4.58 1.55 2.57
C ASN A 226 -4.48 2.08 4.01
N GLY A 227 -3.46 1.63 4.75
CA GLY A 227 -3.28 1.94 6.17
C GLY A 227 -4.05 1.02 7.12
N PHE A 228 -4.69 -0.04 6.59
CA PHE A 228 -5.34 -1.09 7.37
C PHE A 228 -4.89 -2.48 6.93
N TYR A 229 -5.01 -3.43 7.84
CA TYR A 229 -4.80 -4.85 7.58
C TYR A 229 -5.86 -5.66 8.31
N ILE A 230 -5.90 -6.97 8.07
CA ILE A 230 -6.89 -7.86 8.70
C ILE A 230 -6.17 -8.91 9.52
N GLU A 231 -6.71 -9.15 10.71
CA GLU A 231 -6.36 -10.26 11.58
C GLU A 231 -7.44 -11.31 11.53
N ILE A 232 -7.09 -12.57 11.26
CA ILE A 232 -7.96 -13.73 11.46
C ILE A 232 -7.63 -14.31 12.81
N VAL A 233 -8.62 -14.32 13.69
CA VAL A 233 -8.49 -14.80 15.08
C VAL A 233 -9.56 -15.84 15.39
N PRO A 234 -9.35 -16.70 16.41
CA PRO A 234 -10.37 -17.63 16.86
C PRO A 234 -11.63 -16.91 17.36
N ARG A 235 -12.80 -17.49 17.16
CA ARG A 235 -13.98 -17.19 17.94
C ARG A 235 -13.95 -17.98 19.26
N SER A 236 -14.66 -17.51 20.28
CA SER A 236 -14.74 -18.23 21.58
C SER A 236 -15.25 -19.67 21.44
N SER A 237 -16.06 -19.95 20.43
CA SER A 237 -16.56 -21.31 20.15
C SER A 237 -15.50 -22.33 19.78
N ILE A 238 -14.30 -21.89 19.35
CA ILE A 238 -13.21 -22.79 18.95
C ILE A 238 -12.76 -23.69 20.11
N VAL A 239 -12.87 -23.22 21.36
CA VAL A 239 -12.45 -23.99 22.55
C VAL A 239 -13.23 -25.31 22.73
N LYS A 240 -14.42 -25.43 22.08
CA LYS A 240 -15.26 -26.63 22.14
C LYS A 240 -15.00 -27.58 20.97
N SER A 241 -14.19 -27.18 19.99
CA SER A 241 -13.98 -27.95 18.77
C SER A 241 -12.89 -29.01 18.87
N GLY A 242 -11.99 -28.91 19.83
CA GLY A 242 -10.76 -29.71 19.90
C GLY A 242 -9.69 -29.30 18.87
N TYR A 243 -9.87 -28.13 18.27
CA TYR A 243 -8.93 -27.55 17.31
C TYR A 243 -8.40 -26.20 17.78
N MET A 244 -7.26 -25.79 17.25
CA MET A 244 -6.71 -24.45 17.44
C MET A 244 -6.30 -23.84 16.09
N LEU A 245 -6.27 -22.50 16.03
CA LEU A 245 -5.71 -21.80 14.90
C LEU A 245 -4.19 -22.00 14.90
N THR A 246 -3.65 -22.65 13.87
CA THR A 246 -2.26 -23.13 13.82
C THR A 246 -1.21 -22.01 13.98
N ASN A 247 -1.46 -20.89 13.37
CA ASN A 247 -0.61 -19.69 13.39
C ASN A 247 -0.98 -18.70 14.51
N SER A 248 -1.77 -19.13 15.50
CA SER A 248 -2.29 -18.30 16.61
C SER A 248 -3.13 -17.12 16.12
N MET A 249 -2.68 -16.38 15.14
CA MET A 249 -3.36 -15.28 14.46
C MET A 249 -2.91 -15.22 13.00
N GLY A 250 -3.86 -15.14 12.08
CA GLY A 250 -3.58 -14.95 10.65
C GLY A 250 -3.47 -13.46 10.33
N ILE A 251 -2.30 -13.00 9.92
CA ILE A 251 -2.08 -11.64 9.45
C ILE A 251 -2.30 -11.60 7.94
N ILE A 252 -3.22 -10.76 7.50
CA ILE A 252 -3.57 -10.55 6.09
C ILE A 252 -3.17 -9.15 5.69
N ASP A 253 -2.08 -9.05 4.96
CA ASP A 253 -1.58 -7.79 4.42
C ASP A 253 -2.56 -7.19 3.40
N ALA A 254 -2.64 -5.86 3.33
CA ALA A 254 -3.48 -5.16 2.36
C ALA A 254 -3.15 -5.51 0.89
N SER A 255 -1.91 -5.99 0.64
CA SER A 255 -1.45 -6.40 -0.69
C SER A 255 -1.76 -7.87 -1.04
N TYR A 256 -2.25 -8.67 -0.10
CA TYR A 256 -2.60 -10.07 -0.36
C TYR A 256 -3.83 -10.17 -1.28
N GLN A 257 -3.76 -11.04 -2.28
CA GLN A 257 -4.81 -11.19 -3.31
C GLN A 257 -5.39 -12.61 -3.39
N GLY A 258 -4.95 -13.49 -2.50
CA GLY A 258 -5.45 -14.87 -2.44
C GLY A 258 -6.76 -15.00 -1.65
N ASN A 259 -7.34 -16.21 -1.65
CA ASN A 259 -8.42 -16.56 -0.76
C ASN A 259 -7.95 -16.49 0.70
N LEU A 260 -8.86 -16.19 1.61
CA LEU A 260 -8.59 -16.32 3.04
C LEU A 260 -8.64 -17.81 3.40
N TYR A 261 -7.45 -18.38 3.61
CA TYR A 261 -7.31 -19.74 4.11
C TYR A 261 -7.12 -19.73 5.62
N VAL A 262 -7.70 -20.70 6.30
CA VAL A 262 -7.61 -20.86 7.75
C VAL A 262 -6.93 -22.19 8.05
N ALA A 263 -5.79 -22.14 8.72
CA ALA A 263 -5.05 -23.31 9.16
C ALA A 263 -5.53 -23.74 10.55
N LEU A 264 -6.09 -24.94 10.68
CA LEU A 264 -6.52 -25.50 11.96
C LEU A 264 -5.71 -26.76 12.28
N THR A 265 -5.19 -26.81 13.50
CA THR A 265 -4.52 -27.99 14.05
C THR A 265 -5.47 -28.68 15.04
N LYS A 266 -5.68 -29.96 14.87
CA LYS A 266 -6.39 -30.84 15.80
C LYS A 266 -5.50 -31.05 17.03
N VAL A 267 -5.91 -30.56 18.18
CA VAL A 267 -5.16 -30.63 19.46
C VAL A 267 -5.73 -31.69 20.40
N ASP A 268 -7.01 -32.00 20.27
CA ASP A 268 -7.66 -33.12 20.93
C ASP A 268 -7.70 -34.31 19.98
N PRO A 269 -6.99 -35.41 20.26
CA PRO A 269 -7.01 -36.60 19.38
C PRO A 269 -8.39 -37.16 19.14
N ASP A 270 -9.32 -37.02 20.09
CA ASP A 270 -10.68 -37.56 20.03
C ASP A 270 -11.70 -36.58 19.43
N ALA A 271 -11.27 -35.35 19.09
CA ALA A 271 -12.16 -34.38 18.45
C ALA A 271 -12.74 -34.90 17.14
N ALA A 272 -14.02 -34.68 16.91
CA ALA A 272 -14.65 -34.98 15.64
C ALA A 272 -14.07 -34.12 14.50
N PRO A 273 -14.09 -34.59 13.24
CA PRO A 273 -13.77 -33.75 12.09
C PRO A 273 -14.63 -32.48 12.08
N ILE A 274 -14.04 -31.39 11.57
CA ILE A 274 -14.77 -30.13 11.40
C ILE A 274 -15.92 -30.34 10.39
N GLU A 275 -17.15 -30.13 10.84
CA GLU A 275 -18.31 -30.11 9.96
C GLU A 275 -18.41 -28.77 9.23
N LEU A 276 -18.51 -28.80 7.91
CA LEU A 276 -18.56 -27.63 7.05
C LEU A 276 -19.99 -27.41 6.48
N PRO A 277 -20.46 -26.17 6.33
CA PRO A 277 -19.77 -24.92 6.65
C PRO A 277 -19.78 -24.61 8.15
N CYS A 278 -18.70 -23.99 8.67
CA CYS A 278 -18.66 -23.63 10.09
C CYS A 278 -18.03 -22.24 10.36
N LYS A 279 -18.34 -21.67 11.54
CA LYS A 279 -17.89 -20.34 11.98
C LYS A 279 -17.14 -20.46 13.31
N ILE A 280 -15.85 -20.79 13.25
CA ILE A 280 -15.00 -20.88 14.44
C ILE A 280 -13.86 -19.85 14.46
N VAL A 281 -13.79 -19.04 13.42
CA VAL A 281 -12.86 -17.92 13.30
C VAL A 281 -13.61 -16.65 12.91
N GLN A 282 -12.99 -15.52 13.15
CA GLN A 282 -13.50 -14.19 12.83
C GLN A 282 -12.36 -13.32 12.31
N MET A 283 -12.68 -12.30 11.53
CA MET A 283 -11.71 -11.31 11.08
C MET A 283 -11.91 -9.98 11.78
N ILE A 284 -10.80 -9.32 12.13
CA ILE A 284 -10.77 -8.01 12.77
C ILE A 284 -10.01 -7.06 11.83
N ILE A 285 -10.54 -5.87 11.63
CA ILE A 285 -9.88 -4.81 10.88
C ILE A 285 -8.98 -4.04 11.83
N ARG A 286 -7.70 -3.90 11.47
CA ARG A 286 -6.70 -3.21 12.28
C ARG A 286 -6.05 -2.07 11.49
N LYS A 287 -5.72 -1.00 12.20
CA LYS A 287 -4.90 0.08 11.66
C LYS A 287 -3.44 -0.38 11.61
N GLN A 288 -2.79 -0.15 10.47
CA GLN A 288 -1.38 -0.44 10.27
C GLN A 288 -0.56 0.78 10.72
N TYR A 289 0.41 0.57 11.58
CA TYR A 289 1.40 1.56 11.96
C TYR A 289 2.72 1.27 11.27
N HIS A 290 3.34 2.30 10.74
CA HIS A 290 4.64 2.19 10.09
C HIS A 290 5.72 2.73 11.02
N GLY A 291 6.68 1.86 11.39
CA GLY A 291 7.85 2.24 12.19
C GLY A 291 9.09 2.43 11.31
N ILE A 292 9.99 3.28 11.74
CA ILE A 292 11.33 3.42 11.17
C ILE A 292 12.29 2.74 12.16
N PHE A 293 13.01 1.73 11.69
CA PHE A 293 14.05 1.10 12.50
C PHE A 293 15.30 1.97 12.44
N VAL A 294 15.72 2.45 13.62
CA VAL A 294 16.94 3.23 13.77
C VAL A 294 17.85 2.42 14.68
N GLU A 295 19.03 2.05 14.18
CA GLU A 295 20.06 1.44 15.01
C GLU A 295 20.56 2.47 16.02
N SER A 296 20.45 2.15 17.30
CA SER A 296 20.96 2.97 18.40
C SER A 296 21.90 2.15 19.26
N GLY A 297 22.78 2.85 20.01
CA GLY A 297 23.58 2.20 21.05
C GLY A 297 22.70 1.61 22.16
N PRO A 298 23.29 0.89 23.13
CA PRO A 298 22.56 0.32 24.24
C PRO A 298 21.79 1.41 25.02
N ASP A 299 20.52 1.10 25.31
CA ASP A 299 19.66 2.00 26.09
C ASP A 299 20.20 2.19 27.51
N ALA A 300 19.85 3.32 28.09
CA ALA A 300 20.11 3.58 29.52
C ALA A 300 19.40 2.53 30.38
N ASP A 301 19.97 2.27 31.57
CA ASP A 301 19.45 1.33 32.54
C ASP A 301 17.96 1.54 32.81
N SER A 302 17.17 0.47 32.61
CA SER A 302 15.76 0.45 33.00
C SER A 302 15.57 -0.37 34.27
N ALA A 303 14.55 -0.03 35.06
CA ALA A 303 14.24 -0.77 36.29
C ALA A 303 13.97 -2.27 36.06
N ARG A 304 13.63 -2.68 34.83
CA ARG A 304 13.41 -4.08 34.44
C ARG A 304 14.70 -4.72 33.90
N GLY A 305 15.65 -3.94 33.39
CA GLY A 305 16.87 -4.44 32.73
C GLY A 305 16.55 -5.48 31.67
N GLN A 306 17.27 -6.59 31.68
CA GLN A 306 17.10 -7.74 30.77
C GLN A 306 16.06 -8.77 31.26
N GLY A 307 15.31 -8.47 32.29
CA GLY A 307 14.34 -9.41 32.88
C GLY A 307 13.20 -9.77 31.90
N GLY A 308 13.04 -11.06 31.62
CA GLY A 308 11.98 -11.67 30.80
C GLY A 308 11.56 -13.03 31.38
N PHE A 309 10.59 -13.70 30.71
CA PHE A 309 10.16 -15.08 30.99
C PHE A 309 9.84 -15.38 32.47
N GLY A 310 9.10 -14.46 33.12
CA GLY A 310 8.67 -14.62 34.51
C GLY A 310 9.60 -14.01 35.57
N SER A 311 10.60 -13.22 35.15
CA SER A 311 11.53 -12.54 36.08
C SER A 311 10.87 -11.51 37.03
N SER A 312 9.61 -11.15 36.78
CA SER A 312 8.84 -10.15 37.56
C SER A 312 7.71 -10.74 38.43
N GLY A 313 7.63 -12.06 38.57
CA GLY A 313 6.53 -12.65 39.27
C GLY A 313 6.89 -13.91 40.05
N ASN A 314 6.96 -13.79 41.34
CA ASN A 314 6.39 -14.72 42.35
C ASN A 314 5.94 -13.90 43.53
#